data_911c03b7218cd9e7b769da179e477c1b
#
_entry.id   911c03b7218cd9e7b769da179e477c1b
#
_cell.length_a   1.000
_cell.length_b   1.000
_cell.length_c   1.000
_cell.angle_alpha   90.00
_cell.angle_beta   90.00
_cell.angle_gamma   90.00
#
_symmetry.space_group_name_H-M   'P 1'
#
loop_
_entity.id
_entity.type
_entity.pdbx_description
1 polymer ?
#
loop_
_entity_poly.entity_id
_entity_poly.type
_entity_poly.pdbx_seq_one_letter_code
_entity_poly.pdbx_strand_id
1 'polypeptide(L)'
;MSQSLFRGSGVALVTPMTPDGIDFPALEQLIEWHIASGTDALILCATTGEGATLTYAERAEIIERSIRQVNGRVPVIVGTGSNNTASAIALSREACAAGADGVLVVTPYYNKATQRGLVRHFTAVADAVDRPLIVYNVPSRTGVSCTAETYAALAQHPNIVGVKEASGSFALIQETLNLCGDGFSVWSGNDEDTAAVCALGGAGVISVAANIVPREMHRLVELCFADRILEAGREQLRLAPLIRALFCEVNPIPIKSAMARMGLCSDVLRLPLCEMSEENRARLFAAMDACGVSA
;
A
#
# COMPACT_ATOMS: atom_id res chain seq x y z
N MET A 1 7.47 -4.45 23.83
CA MET A 1 7.14 -4.96 22.49
C MET A 1 6.41 -3.83 21.78
N SER A 2 6.98 -3.25 20.73
CA SER A 2 6.23 -2.25 19.93
C SER A 2 5.09 -3.00 19.26
N GLN A 3 3.87 -2.54 19.47
CA GLN A 3 2.70 -3.14 18.84
C GLN A 3 2.77 -2.80 17.35
N SER A 4 2.65 -3.79 16.47
CA SER A 4 2.53 -3.57 15.02
C SER A 4 1.42 -2.54 14.75
N LEU A 5 1.63 -1.61 13.82
CA LEU A 5 0.61 -0.59 13.48
C LEU A 5 -0.71 -1.23 13.01
N PHE A 6 -0.61 -2.32 12.26
CA PHE A 6 -1.72 -3.25 11.98
C PHE A 6 -1.16 -4.64 11.61
N ARG A 7 -2.02 -5.64 11.67
CA ARG A 7 -1.80 -6.96 11.08
C ARG A 7 -3.02 -7.29 10.24
N GLY A 8 -2.82 -7.73 9.01
CA GLY A 8 -3.95 -8.03 8.13
C GLY A 8 -3.75 -7.55 6.69
N SER A 9 -4.87 -7.28 6.03
CA SER A 9 -4.94 -6.74 4.68
C SER A 9 -5.19 -5.24 4.71
N GLY A 10 -4.13 -4.44 4.55
CA GLY A 10 -4.27 -3.01 4.28
C GLY A 10 -4.50 -2.76 2.78
N VAL A 11 -5.33 -1.78 2.43
CA VAL A 11 -5.56 -1.38 1.05
C VAL A 11 -4.74 -0.15 0.69
N ALA A 12 -3.95 -0.22 -0.39
CA ALA A 12 -3.42 0.96 -1.05
C ALA A 12 -4.58 1.60 -1.84
N LEU A 13 -5.34 2.47 -1.15
CA LEU A 13 -6.61 2.99 -1.67
C LEU A 13 -6.38 3.87 -2.90
N VAL A 14 -7.19 3.68 -3.93
CA VAL A 14 -7.24 4.61 -5.06
C VAL A 14 -7.78 5.96 -4.60
N THR A 15 -7.39 7.03 -5.30
CA THR A 15 -8.03 8.33 -5.18
C THR A 15 -9.05 8.47 -6.31
N PRO A 16 -10.35 8.42 -6.03
CA PRO A 16 -11.37 8.67 -7.03
C PRO A 16 -11.25 10.09 -7.60
N MET A 17 -11.35 10.20 -8.91
CA MET A 17 -11.21 11.49 -9.61
C MET A 17 -12.28 11.64 -10.68
N THR A 18 -12.66 12.89 -10.94
CA THR A 18 -13.42 13.33 -12.12
C THR A 18 -12.51 14.22 -12.98
N PRO A 19 -12.93 14.61 -14.18
CA PRO A 19 -12.20 15.62 -14.96
C PRO A 19 -11.99 16.95 -14.21
N ASP A 20 -12.86 17.26 -13.24
CA ASP A 20 -12.85 18.52 -12.50
C ASP A 20 -12.05 18.48 -11.20
N GLY A 21 -11.62 17.28 -10.74
CA GLY A 21 -10.84 17.14 -9.50
C GLY A 21 -11.10 15.83 -8.75
N ILE A 22 -11.00 15.89 -7.42
CA ILE A 22 -11.20 14.71 -6.55
C ILE A 22 -12.69 14.44 -6.36
N ASP A 23 -13.09 13.18 -6.53
CA ASP A 23 -14.46 12.71 -6.25
C ASP A 23 -14.58 12.30 -4.77
N PHE A 24 -14.83 13.28 -3.91
CA PHE A 24 -14.96 13.04 -2.48
C PHE A 24 -16.16 12.16 -2.11
N PRO A 25 -17.34 12.28 -2.74
CA PRO A 25 -18.44 11.34 -2.49
C PRO A 25 -18.05 9.88 -2.75
N ALA A 26 -17.39 9.59 -3.86
CA ALA A 26 -16.90 8.25 -4.13
C ALA A 26 -15.82 7.80 -3.13
N LEU A 27 -14.90 8.69 -2.72
CA LEU A 27 -13.90 8.38 -1.70
C LEU A 27 -14.54 7.99 -0.37
N GLU A 28 -15.54 8.74 0.09
CA GLU A 28 -16.26 8.46 1.34
C GLU A 28 -17.02 7.12 1.27
N GLN A 29 -17.64 6.80 0.14
CA GLN A 29 -18.28 5.49 -0.09
C GLN A 29 -17.28 4.34 -0.09
N LEU A 30 -16.10 4.52 -0.73
CA LEU A 30 -15.03 3.51 -0.73
C LEU A 30 -14.52 3.22 0.69
N ILE A 31 -14.35 4.25 1.51
CA ILE A 31 -13.91 4.08 2.91
C ILE A 31 -14.92 3.21 3.68
N GLU A 32 -16.22 3.49 3.58
CA GLU A 32 -17.25 2.69 4.24
C GLU A 32 -17.28 1.25 3.71
N TRP A 33 -17.17 1.08 2.39
CA TRP A 33 -17.15 -0.23 1.76
C TRP A 33 -15.96 -1.08 2.23
N HIS A 34 -14.77 -0.49 2.35
CA HIS A 34 -13.58 -1.16 2.86
C HIS A 34 -13.74 -1.57 4.31
N ILE A 35 -14.23 -0.68 5.17
CA ILE A 35 -14.44 -0.96 6.59
C ILE A 35 -15.47 -2.10 6.74
N ALA A 36 -16.59 -2.03 6.01
CA ALA A 36 -17.62 -3.08 6.02
C ALA A 36 -17.14 -4.42 5.43
N SER A 37 -16.08 -4.41 4.64
CA SER A 37 -15.46 -5.60 4.03
C SER A 37 -14.36 -6.23 4.87
N GLY A 38 -14.02 -5.66 6.03
CA GLY A 38 -12.99 -6.17 6.94
C GLY A 38 -11.56 -5.74 6.58
N THR A 39 -11.38 -4.67 5.80
CA THR A 39 -10.04 -4.10 5.54
C THR A 39 -9.40 -3.64 6.85
N ASP A 40 -8.16 -4.05 7.10
CA ASP A 40 -7.47 -3.85 8.38
C ASP A 40 -6.73 -2.49 8.48
N ALA A 41 -6.46 -1.83 7.36
CA ALA A 41 -5.87 -0.49 7.31
C ALA A 41 -6.14 0.19 5.97
N LEU A 42 -6.26 1.52 5.97
CA LEU A 42 -6.38 2.32 4.75
C LEU A 42 -5.09 3.09 4.50
N ILE A 43 -4.50 2.91 3.32
CA ILE A 43 -3.26 3.58 2.91
C ILE A 43 -3.59 4.61 1.84
N LEU A 44 -3.55 5.89 2.21
CA LEU A 44 -3.95 7.02 1.37
C LEU A 44 -2.74 7.66 0.67
N CYS A 45 -2.98 8.33 -0.46
CA CYS A 45 -1.99 9.16 -1.16
C CYS A 45 -0.65 8.44 -1.47
N ALA A 46 -0.66 7.10 -1.54
CA ALA A 46 0.47 6.30 -1.98
C ALA A 46 0.48 6.16 -3.51
N THR A 47 1.23 5.21 -4.05
CA THR A 47 1.35 4.97 -5.51
C THR A 47 -0.02 4.75 -6.15
N THR A 48 -0.83 3.85 -5.61
CA THR A 48 -2.16 3.51 -6.12
C THR A 48 -3.15 4.68 -6.01
N GLY A 49 -2.99 5.49 -4.99
CA GLY A 49 -3.75 6.73 -4.79
C GLY A 49 -3.22 7.93 -5.59
N GLU A 50 -2.34 7.72 -6.57
CA GLU A 50 -1.77 8.75 -7.44
C GLU A 50 -1.13 9.93 -6.68
N GLY A 51 -0.53 9.65 -5.53
CA GLY A 51 0.01 10.67 -4.62
C GLY A 51 1.04 11.63 -5.26
N ALA A 52 1.69 11.20 -6.36
CA ALA A 52 2.66 12.02 -7.08
C ALA A 52 2.02 13.17 -7.88
N THR A 53 0.75 13.07 -8.24
CA THR A 53 0.02 14.06 -9.07
C THR A 53 -1.02 14.87 -8.27
N LEU A 54 -1.15 14.60 -6.97
CA LEU A 54 -1.99 15.37 -6.07
C LEU A 54 -1.29 16.67 -5.68
N THR A 55 -2.02 17.78 -5.72
CA THR A 55 -1.58 19.04 -5.12
C THR A 55 -1.57 18.94 -3.59
N TYR A 56 -0.84 19.86 -2.93
CA TYR A 56 -0.84 19.93 -1.46
C TYR A 56 -2.24 20.13 -0.88
N ALA A 57 -3.07 20.97 -1.49
CA ALA A 57 -4.44 21.22 -1.03
C ALA A 57 -5.33 19.96 -1.15
N GLU A 58 -5.26 19.26 -2.27
CA GLU A 58 -6.00 18.00 -2.46
C GLU A 58 -5.57 16.92 -1.48
N ARG A 59 -4.25 16.79 -1.24
CA ARG A 59 -3.74 15.84 -0.24
C ARG A 59 -4.27 16.14 1.15
N ALA A 60 -4.21 17.40 1.57
CA ALA A 60 -4.71 17.83 2.87
C ALA A 60 -6.21 17.50 3.01
N GLU A 61 -7.02 17.83 2.03
CA GLU A 61 -8.46 17.56 2.05
C GLU A 61 -8.79 16.07 2.02
N ILE A 62 -8.09 15.26 1.21
CA ILE A 62 -8.22 13.79 1.20
C ILE A 62 -7.93 13.22 2.59
N ILE A 63 -6.82 13.63 3.20
CA ILE A 63 -6.41 13.12 4.51
C ILE A 63 -7.43 13.50 5.59
N GLU A 64 -7.79 14.78 5.69
CA GLU A 64 -8.72 15.27 6.71
C GLU A 64 -10.12 14.62 6.59
N ARG A 65 -10.67 14.54 5.38
CA ARG A 65 -11.97 13.89 5.14
C ARG A 65 -11.92 12.41 5.47
N SER A 66 -10.87 11.72 5.01
CA SER A 66 -10.74 10.28 5.26
C SER A 66 -10.59 9.95 6.74
N ILE A 67 -9.76 10.69 7.49
CA ILE A 67 -9.58 10.49 8.94
C ILE A 67 -10.89 10.72 9.68
N ARG A 68 -11.61 11.81 9.35
CA ARG A 68 -12.91 12.10 9.93
C ARG A 68 -13.93 11.01 9.62
N GLN A 69 -13.97 10.51 8.36
CA GLN A 69 -14.90 9.46 7.94
C GLN A 69 -14.57 8.12 8.62
N VAL A 70 -13.30 7.75 8.69
CA VAL A 70 -12.85 6.52 9.34
C VAL A 70 -13.15 6.53 10.84
N ASN A 71 -13.00 7.68 11.49
CA ASN A 71 -13.30 7.89 12.90
C ASN A 71 -12.70 6.80 13.83
N GLY A 72 -11.43 6.44 13.62
CA GLY A 72 -10.68 5.48 14.45
C GLY A 72 -11.11 4.02 14.31
N ARG A 73 -11.97 3.66 13.33
CA ARG A 73 -12.42 2.27 13.13
C ARG A 73 -11.32 1.35 12.58
N VAL A 74 -10.41 1.89 11.80
CA VAL A 74 -9.21 1.22 11.28
C VAL A 74 -8.08 2.24 11.18
N PRO A 75 -6.80 1.82 11.23
CA PRO A 75 -5.68 2.74 11.03
C PRO A 75 -5.69 3.41 9.64
N VAL A 76 -5.40 4.70 9.62
CA VAL A 76 -5.19 5.50 8.40
C VAL A 76 -3.70 5.81 8.27
N ILE A 77 -3.08 5.30 7.21
CA ILE A 77 -1.65 5.47 6.93
C ILE A 77 -1.52 6.31 5.67
N VAL A 78 -0.66 7.33 5.70
CA VAL A 78 -0.51 8.26 4.58
C VAL A 78 0.83 8.07 3.88
N GLY A 79 0.81 7.95 2.54
CA GLY A 79 2.01 7.96 1.71
C GLY A 79 2.63 9.35 1.67
N THR A 80 3.83 9.51 2.25
CA THR A 80 4.50 10.83 2.40
C THR A 80 5.92 10.83 1.83
N GLY A 81 6.36 9.74 1.20
CA GLY A 81 7.70 9.60 0.65
C GLY A 81 7.98 10.57 -0.50
N SER A 82 9.23 11.03 -0.55
CA SER A 82 9.79 11.87 -1.60
C SER A 82 11.27 11.55 -1.79
N ASN A 83 11.81 11.84 -2.96
CA ASN A 83 13.26 11.78 -3.21
C ASN A 83 14.03 13.00 -2.64
N ASN A 84 13.33 13.92 -2.00
CA ASN A 84 13.86 15.04 -1.22
C ASN A 84 13.48 14.83 0.26
N THR A 85 14.47 14.66 1.13
CA THR A 85 14.26 14.41 2.55
C THR A 85 13.44 15.51 3.24
N ALA A 86 13.71 16.78 2.91
CA ALA A 86 12.96 17.91 3.49
C ALA A 86 11.48 17.88 3.09
N SER A 87 11.18 17.52 1.83
CA SER A 87 9.80 17.36 1.37
C SER A 87 9.11 16.16 2.05
N ALA A 88 9.80 15.03 2.22
CA ALA A 88 9.26 13.88 2.94
C ALA A 88 8.95 14.22 4.40
N ILE A 89 9.80 14.98 5.07
CA ILE A 89 9.57 15.49 6.43
C ILE A 89 8.33 16.40 6.48
N ALA A 90 8.23 17.36 5.56
CA ALA A 90 7.10 18.30 5.53
C ALA A 90 5.77 17.54 5.35
N LEU A 91 5.69 16.65 4.34
CA LEU A 91 4.51 15.83 4.07
C LEU A 91 4.14 14.91 5.25
N SER A 92 5.15 14.33 5.93
CA SER A 92 4.91 13.47 7.08
C SER A 92 4.37 14.25 8.29
N ARG A 93 4.90 15.44 8.54
CA ARG A 93 4.39 16.33 9.60
C ARG A 93 2.96 16.76 9.34
N GLU A 94 2.64 17.15 8.11
CA GLU A 94 1.26 17.51 7.72
C GLU A 94 0.30 16.35 7.93
N ALA A 95 0.65 15.14 7.49
CA ALA A 95 -0.18 13.96 7.69
C ALA A 95 -0.39 13.63 9.18
N CYS A 96 0.66 13.68 9.99
CA CYS A 96 0.56 13.44 11.43
C CYS A 96 -0.27 14.53 12.14
N ALA A 97 -0.09 15.80 11.77
CA ALA A 97 -0.88 16.90 12.31
C ALA A 97 -2.37 16.79 11.96
N ALA A 98 -2.71 16.23 10.79
CA ALA A 98 -4.08 15.94 10.40
C ALA A 98 -4.69 14.73 11.13
N GLY A 99 -3.87 13.95 11.88
CA GLY A 99 -4.33 12.82 12.70
C GLY A 99 -4.09 11.44 12.06
N ALA A 100 -3.20 11.31 11.09
CA ALA A 100 -2.82 10.01 10.55
C ALA A 100 -2.22 9.10 11.65
N ASP A 101 -2.54 7.80 11.62
CA ASP A 101 -2.03 6.82 12.57
C ASP A 101 -0.59 6.38 12.25
N GLY A 102 -0.16 6.60 11.01
CA GLY A 102 1.20 6.32 10.55
C GLY A 102 1.49 6.90 9.17
N VAL A 103 2.76 6.82 8.78
CA VAL A 103 3.23 7.28 7.46
C VAL A 103 3.91 6.15 6.70
N LEU A 104 3.70 6.11 5.38
CA LEU A 104 4.36 5.19 4.45
C LEU A 104 5.34 5.99 3.60
N VAL A 105 6.63 5.70 3.75
CA VAL A 105 7.70 6.47 3.09
C VAL A 105 8.44 5.59 2.09
N VAL A 106 8.26 5.87 0.79
CA VAL A 106 8.94 5.16 -0.29
C VAL A 106 10.43 5.50 -0.33
N THR A 107 11.27 4.54 -0.70
CA THR A 107 12.70 4.80 -0.95
C THR A 107 12.89 5.95 -1.94
N PRO A 108 13.88 6.86 -1.71
CA PRO A 108 14.14 7.96 -2.63
C PRO A 108 14.39 7.47 -4.05
N TYR A 109 13.52 7.84 -4.96
CA TYR A 109 13.56 7.46 -6.38
C TYR A 109 14.44 8.41 -7.18
N TYR A 110 14.93 7.98 -8.35
CA TYR A 110 15.67 8.76 -9.32
C TYR A 110 17.12 9.09 -8.90
N ASN A 111 17.35 9.77 -7.76
CA ASN A 111 18.67 10.19 -7.26
C ASN A 111 19.47 9.08 -6.55
N LYS A 112 18.95 7.85 -6.45
CA LYS A 112 19.63 6.60 -6.07
C LYS A 112 20.56 6.72 -4.85
N ALA A 113 19.99 6.89 -3.68
CA ALA A 113 20.75 6.98 -2.43
C ALA A 113 21.56 5.69 -2.14
N THR A 114 22.72 5.83 -1.51
CA THR A 114 23.46 4.69 -0.92
C THR A 114 22.72 4.14 0.30
N GLN A 115 23.03 2.91 0.74
CA GLN A 115 22.40 2.31 1.93
C GLN A 115 22.54 3.21 3.17
N ARG A 116 23.73 3.81 3.40
CA ARG A 116 23.94 4.80 4.45
C ARG A 116 23.08 6.06 4.27
N GLY A 117 22.86 6.48 3.02
CA GLY A 117 21.95 7.57 2.70
C GLY A 117 20.50 7.24 3.00
N LEU A 118 20.05 6.01 2.71
CA LEU A 118 18.73 5.51 3.03
C LEU A 118 18.49 5.50 4.55
N VAL A 119 19.43 4.97 5.34
CA VAL A 119 19.34 5.01 6.81
C VAL A 119 19.16 6.45 7.31
N ARG A 120 20.02 7.39 6.85
CA ARG A 120 19.91 8.80 7.25
C ARG A 120 18.60 9.45 6.83
N HIS A 121 18.12 9.13 5.63
CA HIS A 121 16.85 9.67 5.11
C HIS A 121 15.66 9.24 5.96
N PHE A 122 15.50 7.93 6.20
CA PHE A 122 14.38 7.41 6.97
C PHE A 122 14.45 7.81 8.44
N THR A 123 15.64 7.80 9.05
CA THR A 123 15.84 8.29 10.41
C THR A 123 15.44 9.77 10.54
N ALA A 124 15.87 10.63 9.62
CA ALA A 124 15.51 12.05 9.64
C ALA A 124 13.99 12.29 9.49
N VAL A 125 13.29 11.46 8.71
CA VAL A 125 11.82 11.55 8.62
C VAL A 125 11.18 11.05 9.92
N ALA A 126 11.65 9.92 10.48
CA ALA A 126 11.11 9.34 11.70
C ALA A 126 11.35 10.21 12.95
N ASP A 127 12.50 10.90 13.01
CA ASP A 127 12.82 11.89 14.07
C ASP A 127 11.90 13.13 14.01
N ALA A 128 11.33 13.41 12.84
CA ALA A 128 10.53 14.61 12.61
C ALA A 128 9.05 14.45 12.96
N VAL A 129 8.58 13.21 13.28
CA VAL A 129 7.19 12.87 13.55
C VAL A 129 7.06 12.00 14.80
N ASP A 130 5.89 12.02 15.42
CA ASP A 130 5.53 11.22 16.60
C ASP A 130 4.70 9.96 16.27
N ARG A 131 4.55 9.65 14.98
CA ARG A 131 3.76 8.53 14.49
C ARG A 131 4.64 7.46 13.86
N PRO A 132 4.20 6.19 13.86
CA PRO A 132 4.91 5.10 13.21
C PRO A 132 5.21 5.35 11.73
N LEU A 133 6.41 5.00 11.31
CA LEU A 133 6.86 5.04 9.93
C LEU A 133 7.03 3.62 9.38
N ILE A 134 6.38 3.35 8.26
CA ILE A 134 6.60 2.15 7.43
C ILE A 134 7.48 2.54 6.24
N VAL A 135 8.61 1.88 6.09
CA VAL A 135 9.45 2.00 4.89
C VAL A 135 8.74 1.33 3.71
N TYR A 136 8.82 1.92 2.53
CA TYR A 136 8.30 1.27 1.32
C TYR A 136 9.44 1.04 0.32
N ASN A 137 9.77 -0.23 0.08
CA ASN A 137 10.79 -0.65 -0.86
C ASN A 137 10.15 -1.20 -2.13
N VAL A 138 10.39 -0.53 -3.26
CA VAL A 138 9.84 -0.91 -4.57
C VAL A 138 10.85 -0.61 -5.69
N PRO A 139 11.91 -1.42 -5.81
CA PRO A 139 13.04 -1.15 -6.71
C PRO A 139 12.66 -0.98 -8.18
N SER A 140 11.60 -1.67 -8.64
CA SER A 140 11.06 -1.55 -9.99
C SER A 140 10.59 -0.14 -10.35
N ARG A 141 10.24 0.69 -9.35
CA ARG A 141 9.81 2.08 -9.52
C ARG A 141 10.89 3.08 -9.16
N THR A 142 11.69 2.77 -8.13
CA THR A 142 12.62 3.75 -7.54
C THR A 142 14.04 3.64 -8.09
N GLY A 143 14.42 2.46 -8.63
CA GLY A 143 15.78 2.17 -9.08
C GLY A 143 16.78 1.99 -7.94
N VAL A 144 16.31 1.86 -6.68
CA VAL A 144 17.11 1.57 -5.48
C VAL A 144 16.38 0.56 -4.61
N SER A 145 17.12 -0.36 -3.99
CA SER A 145 16.61 -1.32 -3.02
C SER A 145 17.34 -1.18 -1.68
N CYS A 146 16.61 -1.31 -0.59
CA CYS A 146 17.20 -1.52 0.73
C CYS A 146 17.81 -2.93 0.81
N THR A 147 18.87 -3.09 1.63
CA THR A 147 19.36 -4.41 2.06
C THR A 147 18.76 -4.77 3.41
N ALA A 148 18.88 -6.04 3.81
CA ALA A 148 18.41 -6.50 5.13
C ALA A 148 19.15 -5.83 6.28
N GLU A 149 20.47 -5.53 6.14
CA GLU A 149 21.25 -4.78 7.12
C GLU A 149 20.77 -3.33 7.24
N THR A 150 20.29 -2.74 6.12
CA THR A 150 19.67 -1.41 6.16
C THR A 150 18.39 -1.43 6.99
N TYR A 151 17.54 -2.46 6.83
CA TYR A 151 16.34 -2.63 7.67
C TYR A 151 16.71 -2.89 9.13
N ALA A 152 17.73 -3.73 9.40
CA ALA A 152 18.21 -3.98 10.76
C ALA A 152 18.70 -2.69 11.44
N ALA A 153 19.38 -1.82 10.70
CA ALA A 153 19.78 -0.51 11.22
C ALA A 153 18.58 0.42 11.48
N LEU A 154 17.58 0.42 10.58
CA LEU A 154 16.35 1.20 10.72
C LEU A 154 15.45 0.70 11.86
N ALA A 155 15.40 -0.61 12.09
CA ALA A 155 14.63 -1.24 13.16
C ALA A 155 15.10 -0.84 14.58
N GLN A 156 16.29 -0.24 14.71
CA GLN A 156 16.76 0.34 15.99
C GLN A 156 16.04 1.66 16.34
N HIS A 157 15.37 2.29 15.36
CA HIS A 157 14.61 3.52 15.59
C HIS A 157 13.20 3.21 16.09
N PRO A 158 12.76 3.76 17.25
CA PRO A 158 11.47 3.38 17.86
C PRO A 158 10.24 3.68 17.00
N ASN A 159 10.33 4.69 16.13
CA ASN A 159 9.22 5.07 15.24
C ASN A 159 9.26 4.37 13.88
N ILE A 160 10.30 3.58 13.54
CA ILE A 160 10.34 2.81 12.29
C ILE A 160 9.90 1.39 12.59
N VAL A 161 8.64 1.09 12.29
CA VAL A 161 7.96 -0.13 12.77
C VAL A 161 7.95 -1.27 11.76
N GLY A 162 8.40 -1.04 10.52
CA GLY A 162 8.43 -2.11 9.52
C GLY A 162 8.61 -1.63 8.10
N VAL A 163 8.41 -2.56 7.17
CA VAL A 163 8.53 -2.33 5.73
C VAL A 163 7.35 -2.91 4.95
N LYS A 164 6.85 -2.13 3.97
CA LYS A 164 6.12 -2.65 2.82
C LYS A 164 7.15 -3.10 1.79
N GLU A 165 7.36 -4.41 1.68
CA GLU A 165 8.39 -4.98 0.81
C GLU A 165 7.79 -5.40 -0.54
N ALA A 166 8.22 -4.75 -1.61
CA ALA A 166 7.75 -4.97 -2.97
C ALA A 166 8.90 -5.18 -3.98
N SER A 167 10.04 -5.72 -3.52
CA SER A 167 11.14 -6.08 -4.41
C SER A 167 10.91 -7.37 -5.19
N GLY A 168 10.01 -8.25 -4.70
CA GLY A 168 9.84 -9.61 -5.22
C GLY A 168 10.96 -10.57 -4.79
N SER A 169 11.85 -10.16 -3.88
CA SER A 169 12.96 -10.98 -3.41
C SER A 169 12.61 -11.69 -2.09
N PHE A 170 12.24 -12.96 -2.16
CA PHE A 170 12.02 -13.79 -0.97
C PHE A 170 13.27 -13.91 -0.10
N ALA A 171 14.47 -13.94 -0.71
CA ALA A 171 15.73 -13.94 0.04
C ALA A 171 15.86 -12.69 0.91
N LEU A 172 15.55 -11.51 0.37
CA LEU A 172 15.56 -10.25 1.14
C LEU A 172 14.52 -10.29 2.28
N ILE A 173 13.31 -10.80 2.02
CA ILE A 173 12.25 -10.92 3.04
C ILE A 173 12.70 -11.83 4.18
N GLN A 174 13.23 -13.02 3.86
CA GLN A 174 13.73 -13.97 4.86
C GLN A 174 14.85 -13.39 5.70
N GLU A 175 15.83 -12.76 5.07
CA GLU A 175 16.94 -12.13 5.77
C GLU A 175 16.50 -10.95 6.64
N THR A 176 15.53 -10.15 6.17
CA THR A 176 14.93 -9.06 6.93
C THR A 176 14.23 -9.56 8.18
N LEU A 177 13.37 -10.59 8.06
CA LEU A 177 12.68 -11.20 9.20
C LEU A 177 13.66 -11.78 10.21
N ASN A 178 14.72 -12.42 9.72
CA ASN A 178 15.75 -12.99 10.58
C ASN A 178 16.57 -11.93 11.33
N LEU A 179 16.97 -10.84 10.68
CA LEU A 179 17.83 -9.80 11.27
C LEU A 179 17.07 -8.81 12.15
N CYS A 180 15.82 -8.48 11.79
CA CYS A 180 15.05 -7.48 12.51
C CYS A 180 14.22 -8.06 13.67
N GLY A 181 13.88 -9.37 13.61
CA GLY A 181 13.08 -10.04 14.64
C GLY A 181 11.65 -9.49 14.77
N ASP A 182 10.97 -9.86 15.85
CA ASP A 182 9.54 -9.58 16.09
C ASP A 182 9.18 -8.09 16.24
N GLY A 183 10.17 -7.23 16.44
CA GLY A 183 9.96 -5.79 16.62
C GLY A 183 9.76 -4.99 15.33
N PHE A 184 9.94 -5.64 14.16
CA PHE A 184 9.89 -4.99 12.85
C PHE A 184 8.96 -5.78 11.90
N SER A 185 7.84 -5.17 11.55
CA SER A 185 6.83 -5.83 10.73
C SER A 185 7.19 -5.82 9.23
N VAL A 186 6.93 -6.92 8.54
CA VAL A 186 7.07 -7.02 7.09
C VAL A 186 5.70 -7.25 6.47
N TRP A 187 5.20 -6.28 5.71
CA TRP A 187 4.01 -6.45 4.87
C TRP A 187 4.41 -6.71 3.43
N SER A 188 3.77 -7.68 2.78
CA SER A 188 3.93 -7.82 1.34
C SER A 188 3.44 -6.54 0.63
N GLY A 189 4.24 -6.05 -0.30
CA GLY A 189 3.84 -4.99 -1.22
C GLY A 189 3.33 -5.52 -2.56
N ASN A 190 3.43 -6.85 -2.77
CA ASN A 190 2.97 -7.58 -3.93
C ASN A 190 1.83 -8.51 -3.54
N ASP A 191 0.67 -8.38 -4.15
CA ASP A 191 -0.50 -9.22 -3.85
C ASP A 191 -0.23 -10.71 -4.09
N GLU A 192 0.57 -11.06 -5.09
CA GLU A 192 0.93 -12.43 -5.43
C GLU A 192 1.80 -13.14 -4.38
N ASP A 193 2.51 -12.39 -3.54
CA ASP A 193 3.44 -12.91 -2.52
C ASP A 193 2.78 -13.04 -1.13
N THR A 194 1.52 -12.63 -0.97
CA THR A 194 0.85 -12.44 0.33
C THR A 194 0.91 -13.68 1.21
N ALA A 195 0.44 -14.83 0.72
CA ALA A 195 0.41 -16.06 1.50
C ALA A 195 1.81 -16.52 1.92
N ALA A 196 2.80 -16.40 1.03
CA ALA A 196 4.16 -16.83 1.31
C ALA A 196 4.87 -15.91 2.32
N VAL A 197 4.65 -14.59 2.24
CA VAL A 197 5.18 -13.62 3.22
C VAL A 197 4.56 -13.85 4.60
N CYS A 198 3.25 -14.06 4.67
CA CYS A 198 2.56 -14.39 5.93
C CYS A 198 3.04 -15.72 6.54
N ALA A 199 3.28 -16.74 5.71
CA ALA A 199 3.80 -18.03 6.15
C ALA A 199 5.22 -17.95 6.75
N LEU A 200 6.00 -16.95 6.37
CA LEU A 200 7.31 -16.65 6.94
C LEU A 200 7.24 -15.78 8.22
N GLY A 201 6.05 -15.42 8.68
CA GLY A 201 5.86 -14.56 9.85
C GLY A 201 5.63 -13.08 9.51
N GLY A 202 5.38 -12.75 8.25
CA GLY A 202 5.00 -11.39 7.84
C GLY A 202 3.67 -10.92 8.46
N ALA A 203 3.50 -9.62 8.54
CA ALA A 203 2.35 -8.98 9.19
C ALA A 203 1.10 -8.86 8.29
N GLY A 204 1.18 -9.28 7.05
CA GLY A 204 0.08 -9.20 6.08
C GLY A 204 0.48 -8.59 4.75
N VAL A 205 -0.41 -7.80 4.16
CA VAL A 205 -0.23 -7.18 2.85
C VAL A 205 -0.69 -5.71 2.85
N ILE A 206 -0.04 -4.89 2.04
CA ILE A 206 -0.57 -3.58 1.61
C ILE A 206 -0.91 -3.71 0.12
N SER A 207 -2.16 -4.03 -0.15
CA SER A 207 -2.70 -4.61 -1.36
C SER A 207 -3.18 -3.58 -2.37
N VAL A 208 -3.06 -3.88 -3.66
CA VAL A 208 -3.77 -3.24 -4.76
C VAL A 208 -5.09 -3.98 -5.04
N ALA A 209 -5.06 -5.32 -5.09
CA ALA A 209 -6.23 -6.15 -5.38
C ALA A 209 -7.38 -5.93 -4.37
N ALA A 210 -7.06 -5.57 -3.13
CA ALA A 210 -8.07 -5.26 -2.11
C ALA A 210 -9.02 -4.12 -2.52
N ASN A 211 -8.66 -3.23 -3.47
CA ASN A 211 -9.58 -2.22 -4.01
C ASN A 211 -10.81 -2.81 -4.75
N ILE A 212 -10.80 -4.09 -5.13
CA ILE A 212 -11.93 -4.76 -5.80
C ILE A 212 -12.32 -6.09 -5.16
N VAL A 213 -11.43 -6.71 -4.37
CA VAL A 213 -11.67 -7.97 -3.65
C VAL A 213 -11.19 -7.87 -2.19
N PRO A 214 -11.70 -6.88 -1.42
CA PRO A 214 -11.22 -6.63 -0.06
C PRO A 214 -11.47 -7.82 0.89
N ARG A 215 -12.63 -8.46 0.80
CA ARG A 215 -13.00 -9.60 1.65
C ARG A 215 -12.13 -10.82 1.41
N GLU A 216 -11.80 -11.08 0.16
CA GLU A 216 -10.94 -12.18 -0.26
C GLU A 216 -9.50 -11.96 0.23
N MET A 217 -8.97 -10.75 0.08
CA MET A 217 -7.64 -10.41 0.56
C MET A 217 -7.55 -10.45 2.09
N HIS A 218 -8.55 -9.95 2.81
CA HIS A 218 -8.66 -10.07 4.27
C HIS A 218 -8.69 -11.55 4.68
N ARG A 219 -9.60 -12.35 4.10
CA ARG A 219 -9.72 -13.78 4.37
C ARG A 219 -8.43 -14.54 4.12
N LEU A 220 -7.71 -14.25 3.03
CA LEU A 220 -6.44 -14.88 2.70
C LEU A 220 -5.43 -14.70 3.83
N VAL A 221 -5.30 -13.46 4.35
CA VAL A 221 -4.38 -13.16 5.45
C VAL A 221 -4.85 -13.79 6.75
N GLU A 222 -6.15 -13.76 7.06
CA GLU A 222 -6.71 -14.43 8.24
C GLU A 222 -6.45 -15.94 8.24
N LEU A 223 -6.58 -16.60 7.09
CA LEU A 223 -6.25 -18.03 6.97
C LEU A 223 -4.77 -18.29 7.32
N CYS A 224 -3.85 -17.43 6.90
CA CYS A 224 -2.45 -17.55 7.28
C CYS A 224 -2.26 -17.39 8.80
N PHE A 225 -2.91 -16.41 9.43
CA PHE A 225 -2.78 -16.16 10.87
C PHE A 225 -3.48 -17.22 11.73
N ALA A 226 -4.41 -17.97 11.15
CA ALA A 226 -5.06 -19.11 11.79
C ALA A 226 -4.34 -20.46 11.53
N ASP A 227 -3.08 -20.44 11.05
CA ASP A 227 -2.27 -21.61 10.69
C ASP A 227 -2.87 -22.48 9.57
N ARG A 228 -3.83 -21.95 8.79
CA ARG A 228 -4.49 -22.63 7.69
C ARG A 228 -3.80 -22.37 6.35
N ILE A 229 -2.48 -22.58 6.33
CA ILE A 229 -1.61 -22.18 5.21
C ILE A 229 -1.99 -22.84 3.88
N LEU A 230 -2.42 -24.11 3.87
CA LEU A 230 -2.84 -24.76 2.63
C LEU A 230 -4.13 -24.15 2.05
N GLU A 231 -5.02 -23.67 2.89
CA GLU A 231 -6.25 -22.98 2.45
C GLU A 231 -5.93 -21.56 1.96
N ALA A 232 -5.06 -20.86 2.66
CA ALA A 232 -4.52 -19.56 2.20
C ALA A 232 -3.86 -19.70 0.82
N GLY A 233 -3.05 -20.74 0.62
CA GLY A 233 -2.43 -21.02 -0.66
C GLY A 233 -3.43 -21.28 -1.78
N ARG A 234 -4.54 -22.01 -1.51
CA ARG A 234 -5.62 -22.20 -2.49
C ARG A 234 -6.31 -20.89 -2.84
N GLU A 235 -6.58 -20.05 -1.86
CA GLU A 235 -7.17 -18.71 -2.08
C GLU A 235 -6.24 -17.81 -2.89
N GLN A 236 -4.93 -17.81 -2.57
CA GLN A 236 -3.91 -17.10 -3.33
C GLN A 236 -3.90 -17.56 -4.80
N LEU A 237 -3.92 -18.86 -5.06
CA LEU A 237 -3.94 -19.42 -6.42
C LEU A 237 -5.25 -19.10 -7.16
N ARG A 238 -6.38 -19.06 -6.47
CA ARG A 238 -7.67 -18.65 -7.05
C ARG A 238 -7.64 -17.20 -7.52
N LEU A 239 -7.00 -16.30 -6.75
CA LEU A 239 -6.90 -14.87 -7.06
C LEU A 239 -5.78 -14.55 -8.06
N ALA A 240 -4.80 -15.45 -8.25
CA ALA A 240 -3.60 -15.17 -9.05
C ALA A 240 -3.88 -14.71 -10.50
N PRO A 241 -4.87 -15.23 -11.25
CA PRO A 241 -5.16 -14.71 -12.58
C PRO A 241 -5.64 -13.25 -12.56
N LEU A 242 -6.50 -12.89 -11.59
CA LEU A 242 -6.97 -11.52 -11.39
C LEU A 242 -5.82 -10.59 -11.01
N ILE A 243 -5.02 -11.00 -10.01
CA ILE A 243 -3.86 -10.22 -9.55
C ILE A 243 -2.92 -9.93 -10.74
N ARG A 244 -2.57 -10.92 -11.54
CA ARG A 244 -1.73 -10.70 -12.74
C ARG A 244 -2.36 -9.74 -13.74
N ALA A 245 -3.68 -9.79 -13.93
CA ALA A 245 -4.38 -8.87 -14.82
C ALA A 245 -4.37 -7.42 -14.28
N LEU A 246 -4.39 -7.23 -12.97
CA LEU A 246 -4.28 -5.91 -12.32
C LEU A 246 -2.89 -5.26 -12.48
N PHE A 247 -1.90 -6.00 -12.94
CA PHE A 247 -0.53 -5.51 -13.18
C PHE A 247 -0.08 -5.67 -14.66
N CYS A 248 -1.02 -5.91 -15.58
CA CYS A 248 -0.69 -6.00 -17.01
C CYS A 248 -0.30 -4.64 -17.63
N GLU A 249 -0.67 -3.55 -16.99
CA GLU A 249 -0.15 -2.20 -17.21
C GLU A 249 0.27 -1.58 -15.87
N VAL A 250 0.81 -0.36 -15.94
CA VAL A 250 1.29 0.34 -14.74
C VAL A 250 0.14 0.59 -13.76
N ASN A 251 0.23 0.08 -12.53
CA ASN A 251 -0.68 0.43 -11.44
C ASN A 251 -0.61 1.95 -11.14
N PRO A 252 -1.75 2.68 -11.07
CA PRO A 252 -3.13 2.23 -10.86
C PRO A 252 -4.01 2.13 -12.12
N ILE A 253 -3.48 2.11 -13.33
CA ILE A 253 -4.30 2.09 -14.56
C ILE A 253 -5.29 0.92 -14.55
N PRO A 254 -4.87 -0.37 -14.38
CA PRO A 254 -5.82 -1.48 -14.41
C PRO A 254 -6.80 -1.47 -13.23
N ILE A 255 -6.35 -1.12 -12.03
CA ILE A 255 -7.24 -1.15 -10.87
C ILE A 255 -8.34 -0.11 -10.97
N LYS A 256 -8.07 1.10 -11.48
CA LYS A 256 -9.12 2.11 -11.71
C LYS A 256 -10.10 1.68 -12.80
N SER A 257 -9.62 1.05 -13.87
CA SER A 257 -10.48 0.45 -14.90
C SER A 257 -11.40 -0.64 -14.33
N ALA A 258 -10.87 -1.50 -13.44
CA ALA A 258 -11.66 -2.53 -12.76
C ALA A 258 -12.73 -1.91 -11.84
N MET A 259 -12.36 -0.91 -11.05
CA MET A 259 -13.28 -0.22 -10.15
C MET A 259 -14.38 0.55 -10.91
N ALA A 260 -14.06 1.14 -12.05
CA ALA A 260 -15.04 1.80 -12.92
C ALA A 260 -16.05 0.79 -13.46
N ARG A 261 -15.60 -0.41 -13.88
CA ARG A 261 -16.50 -1.50 -14.27
C ARG A 261 -17.45 -1.91 -13.15
N MET A 262 -16.99 -1.87 -11.90
CA MET A 262 -17.81 -2.18 -10.70
C MET A 262 -18.71 -1.02 -10.28
N GLY A 263 -18.63 0.15 -10.93
CA GLY A 263 -19.37 1.34 -10.53
C GLY A 263 -18.90 1.99 -9.23
N LEU A 264 -17.69 1.67 -8.78
CA LEU A 264 -17.13 2.17 -7.52
C LEU A 264 -16.51 3.58 -7.66
N CYS A 265 -15.91 3.89 -8.79
CA CYS A 265 -15.40 5.21 -9.13
C CYS A 265 -15.20 5.34 -10.65
N SER A 266 -14.90 6.55 -11.13
CA SER A 266 -14.45 6.74 -12.52
C SER A 266 -13.02 6.22 -12.73
N ASP A 267 -12.68 5.83 -13.97
CA ASP A 267 -11.32 5.44 -14.39
C ASP A 267 -10.44 6.63 -14.79
N VAL A 268 -10.85 7.84 -14.47
CA VAL A 268 -10.07 9.07 -14.72
C VAL A 268 -8.73 9.00 -14.00
N LEU A 269 -7.67 9.25 -14.77
CA LEU A 269 -6.28 9.30 -14.32
C LEU A 269 -5.68 10.67 -14.64
N ARG A 270 -4.65 11.06 -13.92
CA ARG A 270 -3.87 12.27 -14.24
C ARG A 270 -2.59 11.92 -14.99
N LEU A 271 -2.26 12.73 -15.98
CA LEU A 271 -0.97 12.60 -16.67
C LEU A 271 0.20 12.60 -15.67
N PRO A 272 1.23 11.78 -15.87
CA PRO A 272 1.57 11.05 -17.11
C PRO A 272 0.84 9.72 -17.30
N LEU A 273 -0.03 9.31 -16.38
CA LEU A 273 -0.86 8.12 -16.57
C LEU A 273 -2.02 8.46 -17.51
N CYS A 274 -2.46 7.48 -18.28
CA CYS A 274 -3.57 7.59 -19.22
C CYS A 274 -4.47 6.35 -19.15
N GLU A 275 -5.55 6.36 -19.90
CA GLU A 275 -6.49 5.26 -19.98
C GLU A 275 -5.84 3.94 -20.38
N MET A 276 -6.40 2.85 -19.88
CA MET A 276 -5.97 1.49 -20.19
C MET A 276 -6.22 1.15 -21.67
N SER A 277 -5.28 0.41 -22.29
CA SER A 277 -5.46 -0.09 -23.66
C SER A 277 -6.65 -1.06 -23.76
N GLU A 278 -7.35 -1.06 -24.89
CA GLU A 278 -8.53 -1.90 -25.12
C GLU A 278 -8.21 -3.40 -24.98
N GLU A 279 -7.05 -3.83 -25.47
CA GLU A 279 -6.61 -5.22 -25.37
C GLU A 279 -6.45 -5.66 -23.90
N ASN A 280 -5.73 -4.86 -23.12
CA ASN A 280 -5.50 -5.17 -21.70
C ASN A 280 -6.78 -5.01 -20.87
N ARG A 281 -7.66 -4.07 -21.23
CA ARG A 281 -8.97 -3.90 -20.61
C ARG A 281 -9.84 -5.15 -20.80
N ALA A 282 -9.89 -5.70 -22.02
CA ALA A 282 -10.61 -6.94 -22.30
C ALA A 282 -10.03 -8.12 -21.50
N ARG A 283 -8.70 -8.22 -21.40
CA ARG A 283 -8.02 -9.23 -20.59
C ARG A 283 -8.34 -9.10 -19.11
N LEU A 284 -8.32 -7.89 -18.57
CA LEU A 284 -8.66 -7.62 -17.17
C LEU A 284 -10.11 -8.01 -16.88
N PHE A 285 -11.04 -7.62 -17.72
CA PHE A 285 -12.46 -7.89 -17.53
C PHE A 285 -12.76 -9.40 -17.61
N ALA A 286 -12.12 -10.13 -18.50
CA ALA A 286 -12.22 -11.58 -18.54
C ALA A 286 -11.69 -12.25 -17.25
N ALA A 287 -10.59 -11.72 -16.68
CA ALA A 287 -10.06 -12.22 -15.41
C ALA A 287 -10.99 -11.89 -14.23
N MET A 288 -11.63 -10.73 -14.23
CA MET A 288 -12.65 -10.36 -13.23
C MET A 288 -13.84 -11.33 -13.29
N ASP A 289 -14.37 -11.60 -14.48
CA ASP A 289 -15.50 -12.54 -14.67
C ASP A 289 -15.14 -13.95 -14.21
N ALA A 290 -13.95 -14.43 -14.55
CA ALA A 290 -13.45 -15.74 -14.12
C ALA A 290 -13.29 -15.87 -12.59
N CYS A 291 -13.04 -14.75 -11.89
CA CYS A 291 -12.95 -14.71 -10.44
C CYS A 291 -14.27 -14.39 -9.74
N GLY A 292 -15.37 -14.18 -10.49
CA GLY A 292 -16.68 -13.84 -9.95
C GLY A 292 -16.76 -12.38 -9.44
N VAL A 293 -15.88 -11.51 -9.92
CA VAL A 293 -15.89 -10.06 -9.62
C VAL A 293 -16.73 -9.38 -10.69
N SER A 294 -18.00 -9.13 -10.39
CA SER A 294 -18.97 -8.48 -11.30
C SER A 294 -19.33 -7.06 -10.81
N ALA A 295 -19.95 -6.30 -11.73
CA ALA A 295 -20.57 -5.01 -11.42
C ALA A 295 -21.73 -5.17 -10.42
#